data_acabdfa6521d543f158815debbb082d7
#
_entry.id   acabdfa6521d543f158815debbb082d7
#
_cell.length_a   1.000
_cell.length_b   1.000
_cell.length_c   1.000
_cell.angle_alpha   90.00
_cell.angle_beta   90.00
_cell.angle_gamma   90.00
#
_symmetry.space_group_name_H-M   'P 1'
#
loop_
_entity.id
_entity.type
_entity.pdbx_description
1 polymer ?
#
loop_
_entity_poly.entity_id
_entity_poly.type
_entity_poly.pdbx_seq_one_letter_code
_entity_poly.pdbx_strand_id
1 'polypeptide(L)'
;YVSKNDELITTVLGSCIAACVYDDKLGIGGINHFMLPIQKGERIDQAHSLSCRYGNWAMEYLINEVLKNGASRANLKVKLFGGGKIISAMTDIGIGNISFANAYIAEEALNLVAHDMGGPWPRKIFFNPHNGKVQVKKLRNLHNNTIEKREVRYLHNLEQQTKATDIELF
;
A
#
# COMPACT_ATOMS: atom_id res chain seq x y z
N TYR A 1 -8.83 -5.20 3.38
CA TYR A 1 -9.87 -5.37 4.39
C TYR A 1 -10.71 -4.10 4.48
N VAL A 2 -12.02 -4.23 4.51
CA VAL A 2 -12.98 -3.12 4.63
C VAL A 2 -13.91 -3.36 5.82
N SER A 3 -14.25 -2.31 6.55
CA SER A 3 -15.11 -2.39 7.74
C SER A 3 -15.97 -1.13 7.91
N LYS A 4 -17.11 -1.32 8.57
CA LYS A 4 -18.01 -0.25 9.06
C LYS A 4 -17.94 -0.12 10.58
N ASN A 5 -17.17 -0.98 11.23
CA ASN A 5 -17.10 -1.04 12.69
C ASN A 5 -16.10 -0.01 13.22
N ASP A 6 -16.33 0.44 14.45
CA ASP A 6 -15.35 1.20 15.22
C ASP A 6 -14.30 0.24 15.79
N GLU A 7 -13.33 -0.10 14.95
CA GLU A 7 -12.27 -1.04 15.26
C GLU A 7 -10.89 -0.51 14.83
N LEU A 8 -9.83 -1.10 15.33
CA LEU A 8 -8.46 -0.75 14.95
C LEU A 8 -7.85 -1.85 14.09
N ILE A 9 -7.57 -1.50 12.83
CA ILE A 9 -6.81 -2.33 11.92
C ILE A 9 -5.33 -1.97 12.05
N THR A 10 -4.46 -2.96 12.21
CA THR A 10 -3.03 -2.69 12.40
C THR A 10 -2.17 -3.45 11.40
N THR A 11 -1.14 -2.78 10.89
CA THR A 11 -0.13 -3.41 10.05
C THR A 11 1.25 -2.81 10.30
N VAL A 12 2.30 -3.54 9.92
CA VAL A 12 3.70 -3.10 10.00
C VAL A 12 4.25 -2.99 8.58
N LEU A 13 4.81 -1.83 8.28
CA LEU A 13 5.29 -1.43 6.97
C LEU A 13 6.79 -1.17 7.01
N GLY A 14 7.50 -1.74 6.07
CA GLY A 14 8.86 -1.38 5.72
C GLY A 14 8.87 -0.61 4.40
N SER A 15 9.27 -1.27 3.30
CA SER A 15 9.26 -0.73 1.94
C SER A 15 7.88 -0.78 1.26
N CYS A 16 6.97 -1.62 1.78
CA CYS A 16 5.57 -1.69 1.33
C CYS A 16 4.82 -0.38 1.54
N ILE A 17 3.70 -0.22 0.83
CA ILE A 17 2.72 0.84 1.06
C ILE A 17 1.42 0.24 1.64
N ALA A 18 0.81 0.98 2.55
CA ALA A 18 -0.60 0.81 2.91
C ALA A 18 -1.37 2.06 2.52
N ALA A 19 -2.48 1.87 1.80
CA ALA A 19 -3.46 2.90 1.55
C ALA A 19 -4.66 2.67 2.48
N CYS A 20 -5.03 3.72 3.23
CA CYS A 20 -6.24 3.78 4.03
C CYS A 20 -7.25 4.63 3.27
N VAL A 21 -8.35 4.03 2.80
CA VAL A 21 -9.42 4.69 2.06
C VAL A 21 -10.68 4.68 2.91
N TYR A 22 -11.33 5.83 3.08
CA TYR A 22 -12.49 5.93 3.98
C TYR A 22 -13.44 7.06 3.59
N ASP A 23 -14.70 6.89 4.00
CA ASP A 23 -15.77 7.89 4.02
C ASP A 23 -16.18 8.11 5.48
N ASP A 24 -15.71 9.19 6.09
CA ASP A 24 -15.97 9.50 7.50
C ASP A 24 -17.39 9.99 7.78
N LYS A 25 -18.15 10.34 6.75
CA LYS A 25 -19.58 10.70 6.91
C LYS A 25 -20.44 9.46 7.13
N LEU A 26 -20.04 8.34 6.50
CA LEU A 26 -20.79 7.08 6.59
C LEU A 26 -20.11 6.06 7.52
N GLY A 27 -18.92 6.38 8.03
CA GLY A 27 -18.18 5.49 8.91
C GLY A 27 -17.72 4.20 8.24
N ILE A 28 -17.32 4.29 6.97
CA ILE A 28 -16.90 3.17 6.15
C ILE A 28 -15.47 3.38 5.71
N GLY A 29 -14.61 2.39 5.90
CA GLY A 29 -13.24 2.50 5.43
C GLY A 29 -12.56 1.15 5.26
N GLY A 30 -11.43 1.18 4.59
CA GLY A 30 -10.62 -0.01 4.36
C GLY A 30 -9.16 0.31 4.24
N ILE A 31 -8.36 -0.73 4.29
CA ILE A 31 -6.91 -0.68 4.15
C ILE A 31 -6.42 -1.81 3.26
N ASN A 32 -5.49 -1.50 2.37
CA ASN A 32 -4.66 -2.50 1.72
C ASN A 32 -3.21 -2.43 2.24
N HIS A 33 -2.44 -3.42 1.89
CA HIS A 33 -1.00 -3.46 2.13
C HIS A 33 -0.37 -4.15 0.93
N PHE A 34 0.36 -3.41 0.11
CA PHE A 34 0.94 -3.93 -1.12
C PHE A 34 2.42 -3.58 -1.26
N MET A 35 3.12 -4.35 -2.05
CA MET A 35 4.46 -4.13 -2.54
C MET A 35 4.46 -4.44 -4.02
N LEU A 36 5.00 -3.53 -4.83
CA LEU A 36 5.14 -3.79 -6.26
C LEU A 36 6.24 -4.83 -6.50
N PRO A 37 6.02 -5.80 -7.38
CA PRO A 37 7.04 -6.77 -7.79
C PRO A 37 8.04 -6.15 -8.78
N ILE A 38 8.72 -5.06 -8.37
CA ILE A 38 9.62 -4.28 -9.22
C ILE A 38 10.87 -5.11 -9.53
N GLN A 39 11.13 -5.34 -10.80
CA GLN A 39 12.33 -6.03 -11.27
C GLN A 39 13.53 -5.07 -11.35
N LYS A 40 14.74 -5.62 -11.21
CA LYS A 40 15.97 -4.82 -11.31
C LYS A 40 16.07 -4.18 -12.70
N GLY A 41 16.13 -2.84 -12.73
CA GLY A 41 16.16 -2.05 -13.97
C GLY A 41 14.79 -1.72 -14.57
N GLU A 42 13.69 -2.17 -13.97
CA GLU A 42 12.34 -1.78 -14.39
C GLU A 42 12.10 -0.29 -14.06
N ARG A 43 11.61 0.44 -15.06
CA ARG A 43 11.18 1.83 -14.90
C ARG A 43 9.71 1.86 -14.54
N ILE A 44 9.40 2.42 -13.37
CA ILE A 44 8.03 2.49 -12.81
C ILE A 44 7.14 3.49 -13.57
N ASP A 45 7.75 4.33 -14.42
CA ASP A 45 7.05 5.25 -15.32
C ASP A 45 6.36 4.55 -16.51
N GLN A 46 6.54 3.25 -16.67
CA GLN A 46 5.85 2.46 -17.69
C GLN A 46 4.50 1.96 -17.16
N ALA A 47 3.43 2.69 -17.46
CA ALA A 47 2.05 2.39 -17.02
C ALA A 47 1.56 0.95 -17.36
N HIS A 48 2.22 0.28 -18.27
CA HIS A 48 1.88 -1.08 -18.71
C HIS A 48 2.74 -2.19 -18.08
N SER A 49 3.65 -1.84 -17.14
CA SER A 49 4.45 -2.86 -16.48
C SER A 49 3.57 -3.78 -15.63
N LEU A 50 4.04 -5.03 -15.42
CA LEU A 50 3.35 -5.98 -14.53
C LEU A 50 3.23 -5.43 -13.11
N SER A 51 4.24 -4.71 -12.66
CA SER A 51 4.27 -4.06 -11.35
C SER A 51 3.18 -3.02 -11.20
N CYS A 52 3.00 -2.15 -12.20
CA CYS A 52 1.94 -1.14 -12.19
C CYS A 52 0.54 -1.78 -12.26
N ARG A 53 0.35 -2.82 -13.08
CA ARG A 53 -0.94 -3.56 -13.14
C ARG A 53 -1.33 -4.16 -11.79
N TYR A 54 -0.37 -4.74 -11.08
CA TYR A 54 -0.59 -5.28 -9.73
C TYR A 54 -0.97 -4.17 -8.74
N GLY A 55 -0.25 -3.04 -8.77
CA GLY A 55 -0.55 -1.89 -7.92
C GLY A 55 -1.94 -1.31 -8.19
N ASN A 56 -2.29 -1.12 -9.47
CA ASN A 56 -3.60 -0.64 -9.89
C ASN A 56 -4.70 -1.57 -9.36
N TRP A 57 -4.56 -2.89 -9.58
CA TRP A 57 -5.50 -3.87 -9.06
C TRP A 57 -5.67 -3.76 -7.54
N ALA A 58 -4.59 -3.63 -6.79
CA ALA A 58 -4.64 -3.53 -5.33
C ALA A 58 -5.37 -2.27 -4.84
N MET A 59 -5.19 -1.14 -5.53
CA MET A 59 -5.86 0.11 -5.22
C MET A 59 -7.33 0.10 -5.64
N GLU A 60 -7.62 -0.33 -6.86
CA GLU A 60 -8.98 -0.45 -7.40
C GLU A 60 -9.82 -1.42 -6.57
N TYR A 61 -9.27 -2.57 -6.21
CA TYR A 61 -9.96 -3.55 -5.38
C TYR A 61 -10.39 -2.93 -4.04
N LEU A 62 -9.48 -2.22 -3.35
CA LEU A 62 -9.80 -1.56 -2.10
C LEU A 62 -10.89 -0.50 -2.27
N ILE A 63 -10.75 0.38 -3.26
CA ILE A 63 -11.72 1.47 -3.52
C ILE A 63 -13.09 0.88 -3.83
N ASN A 64 -13.14 -0.11 -4.72
CA ASN A 64 -14.39 -0.75 -5.12
C ASN A 64 -15.08 -1.45 -3.94
N GLU A 65 -14.31 -2.12 -3.06
CA GLU A 65 -14.87 -2.74 -1.86
C GLU A 65 -15.42 -1.69 -0.87
N VAL A 66 -14.75 -0.54 -0.70
CA VAL A 66 -15.26 0.55 0.14
C VAL A 66 -16.55 1.13 -0.46
N LEU A 67 -16.62 1.33 -1.79
CA LEU A 67 -17.81 1.80 -2.50
C LEU A 67 -18.97 0.80 -2.43
N LYS A 68 -18.72 -0.50 -2.64
CA LYS A 68 -19.72 -1.58 -2.52
C LYS A 68 -20.32 -1.64 -1.09
N ASN A 69 -19.55 -1.26 -0.09
CA ASN A 69 -20.03 -1.17 1.27
C ASN A 69 -20.87 0.09 1.54
N GLY A 70 -21.09 0.94 0.54
CA GLY A 70 -22.00 2.07 0.59
C GLY A 70 -21.35 3.45 0.66
N ALA A 71 -20.01 3.53 0.65
CA ALA A 71 -19.31 4.82 0.60
C ALA A 71 -19.57 5.55 -0.72
N SER A 72 -19.46 6.88 -0.69
CA SER A 72 -19.56 7.72 -1.89
C SER A 72 -18.18 8.14 -2.40
N ARG A 73 -17.92 7.96 -3.71
CA ARG A 73 -16.64 8.37 -4.32
C ARG A 73 -16.32 9.86 -4.04
N ALA A 74 -17.29 10.72 -4.03
CA ALA A 74 -17.12 12.16 -3.76
C ALA A 74 -16.67 12.46 -2.31
N ASN A 75 -16.91 11.55 -1.37
CA ASN A 75 -16.52 11.69 0.03
C ASN A 75 -15.21 10.95 0.38
N LEU A 76 -14.69 10.12 -0.54
CA LEU A 76 -13.51 9.32 -0.26
C LEU A 76 -12.32 10.20 0.11
N LYS A 77 -11.69 9.84 1.20
CA LYS A 77 -10.42 10.38 1.66
C LYS A 77 -9.39 9.26 1.70
N VAL A 78 -8.16 9.59 1.33
CA VAL A 78 -7.06 8.63 1.29
C VAL A 78 -5.92 9.08 2.19
N LYS A 79 -5.28 8.12 2.84
CA LYS A 79 -4.02 8.31 3.57
C LYS A 79 -3.04 7.23 3.15
N LEU A 80 -1.76 7.60 2.96
CA LEU A 80 -0.70 6.71 2.51
C LEU A 80 0.42 6.58 3.54
N PHE A 81 0.87 5.35 3.79
CA PHE A 81 1.93 5.07 4.76
C PHE A 81 2.89 4.01 4.20
N GLY A 82 4.17 4.07 4.59
CA GLY A 82 5.15 3.04 4.23
C GLY A 82 6.29 3.54 3.34
N GLY A 83 6.77 2.70 2.42
CA GLY A 83 7.84 3.06 1.48
C GLY A 83 9.18 3.35 2.15
N GLY A 84 9.45 2.78 3.33
CA GLY A 84 10.70 2.96 4.06
C GLY A 84 11.87 2.28 3.37
N LYS A 85 13.07 2.86 3.50
CA LYS A 85 14.32 2.27 3.05
C LYS A 85 14.84 1.28 4.11
N ILE A 86 14.30 0.07 4.14
CA ILE A 86 14.58 -0.93 5.19
C ILE A 86 15.64 -1.92 4.72
N ILE A 87 15.63 -2.27 3.45
CA ILE A 87 16.53 -3.25 2.84
C ILE A 87 17.61 -2.48 2.09
N SER A 88 18.84 -2.50 2.61
CA SER A 88 19.97 -1.77 2.02
C SER A 88 20.28 -2.21 0.58
N ALA A 89 20.08 -3.49 0.27
CA ALA A 89 20.31 -4.06 -1.06
C ALA A 89 19.18 -3.78 -2.07
N MET A 90 18.02 -3.26 -1.61
CA MET A 90 16.81 -3.04 -2.42
C MET A 90 16.28 -1.61 -2.23
N THR A 91 17.17 -0.64 -2.44
CA THR A 91 16.90 0.79 -2.22
C THR A 91 15.72 1.31 -3.03
N ASP A 92 15.47 0.72 -4.19
CA ASP A 92 14.55 1.25 -5.18
C ASP A 92 13.08 0.81 -4.97
N ILE A 93 12.84 -0.28 -4.22
CA ILE A 93 11.48 -0.81 -4.01
C ILE A 93 10.60 0.19 -3.26
N GLY A 94 11.11 0.72 -2.14
CA GLY A 94 10.35 1.70 -1.35
C GLY A 94 10.05 2.98 -2.13
N ILE A 95 11.04 3.46 -2.89
CA ILE A 95 10.90 4.63 -3.76
C ILE A 95 9.86 4.35 -4.86
N GLY A 96 9.95 3.18 -5.49
CA GLY A 96 9.03 2.78 -6.52
C GLY A 96 7.59 2.64 -6.03
N ASN A 97 7.39 2.03 -4.87
CA ASN A 97 6.08 1.94 -4.24
C ASN A 97 5.49 3.33 -3.94
N ILE A 98 6.31 4.28 -3.47
CA ILE A 98 5.88 5.67 -3.23
C ILE A 98 5.52 6.37 -4.55
N SER A 99 6.38 6.24 -5.56
CA SER A 99 6.18 6.85 -6.88
C SER A 99 4.87 6.39 -7.51
N PHE A 100 4.63 5.07 -7.51
CA PHE A 100 3.39 4.49 -7.99
C PHE A 100 2.18 5.02 -7.21
N ALA A 101 2.22 4.99 -5.86
CA ALA A 101 1.09 5.42 -5.05
C ALA A 101 0.72 6.88 -5.30
N ASN A 102 1.71 7.77 -5.44
CA ASN A 102 1.49 9.18 -5.75
C ASN A 102 0.90 9.38 -7.16
N ALA A 103 1.42 8.66 -8.17
CA ALA A 103 0.89 8.70 -9.54
C ALA A 103 -0.56 8.26 -9.57
N TYR A 104 -0.89 7.12 -8.94
CA TYR A 104 -2.25 6.60 -8.86
C TYR A 104 -3.23 7.61 -8.22
N ILE A 105 -2.83 8.23 -7.09
CA ILE A 105 -3.66 9.26 -6.42
C ILE A 105 -3.94 10.43 -7.36
N ALA A 106 -2.94 10.88 -8.13
CA ALA A 106 -3.08 11.99 -9.06
C ALA A 106 -3.97 11.63 -10.27
N GLU A 107 -3.75 10.45 -10.89
CA GLU A 107 -4.52 9.97 -12.04
C GLU A 107 -6.00 9.75 -11.70
N GLU A 108 -6.29 9.17 -10.54
CA GLU A 108 -7.66 8.92 -10.06
C GLU A 108 -8.31 10.14 -9.37
N ALA A 109 -7.60 11.27 -9.31
CA ALA A 109 -8.04 12.52 -8.66
C ALA A 109 -8.58 12.27 -7.23
N LEU A 110 -7.90 11.41 -6.47
CA LEU A 110 -8.31 11.05 -5.12
C LEU A 110 -7.87 12.12 -4.10
N ASN A 111 -8.67 12.32 -3.07
CA ASN A 111 -8.40 13.27 -2.01
C ASN A 111 -7.39 12.70 -1.00
N LEU A 112 -6.09 12.94 -1.22
CA LEU A 112 -5.03 12.58 -0.28
C LEU A 112 -4.98 13.59 0.86
N VAL A 113 -5.42 13.18 2.07
CA VAL A 113 -5.52 14.07 3.24
C VAL A 113 -4.34 13.96 4.22
N ALA A 114 -3.57 12.87 4.17
CA ALA A 114 -2.36 12.70 4.98
C ALA A 114 -1.44 11.62 4.41
N HIS A 115 -0.15 11.71 4.73
CA HIS A 115 0.81 10.64 4.42
C HIS A 115 1.98 10.65 5.41
N ASP A 116 2.60 9.47 5.62
CA ASP A 116 3.92 9.29 6.23
C ASP A 116 4.65 8.19 5.46
N MET A 117 5.39 8.61 4.42
CA MET A 117 6.10 7.73 3.49
C MET A 117 7.60 7.98 3.50
N GLY A 118 8.37 6.96 3.11
CA GLY A 118 9.83 7.04 3.01
C GLY A 118 10.56 7.00 4.36
N GLY A 119 11.81 7.45 4.36
CA GLY A 119 12.69 7.46 5.52
C GLY A 119 13.26 6.08 5.88
N PRO A 120 14.18 6.01 6.88
CA PRO A 120 14.95 4.80 7.18
C PRO A 120 14.27 3.86 8.19
N TRP A 121 13.05 4.16 8.64
CA TRP A 121 12.42 3.43 9.72
C TRP A 121 11.19 2.66 9.28
N PRO A 122 11.03 1.40 9.66
CA PRO A 122 9.75 0.71 9.60
C PRO A 122 8.74 1.42 10.49
N ARG A 123 7.48 1.23 10.18
CA ARG A 123 6.39 1.82 10.97
C ARG A 123 5.26 0.84 11.20
N LYS A 124 4.69 0.90 12.38
CA LYS A 124 3.43 0.25 12.70
C LYS A 124 2.34 1.31 12.64
N ILE A 125 1.27 1.03 11.90
CA ILE A 125 0.10 1.90 11.85
C ILE A 125 -1.09 1.23 12.52
N PHE A 126 -1.97 2.08 13.09
CA PHE A 126 -3.26 1.71 13.66
C PHE A 126 -4.29 2.59 12.99
N PHE A 127 -5.10 2.01 12.14
CA PHE A 127 -6.12 2.70 11.36
C PHE A 127 -7.52 2.36 11.89
N ASN A 128 -8.32 3.39 12.11
CA ASN A 128 -9.73 3.25 12.43
C ASN A 128 -10.55 3.55 11.17
N PRO A 129 -11.22 2.56 10.54
CA PRO A 129 -11.96 2.74 9.31
C PRO A 129 -13.20 3.61 9.48
N HIS A 130 -13.82 3.61 10.66
CA HIS A 130 -15.05 4.36 10.95
C HIS A 130 -14.84 5.88 10.91
N ASN A 131 -13.72 6.37 11.41
CA ASN A 131 -13.46 7.82 11.52
C ASN A 131 -12.20 8.28 10.77
N GLY A 132 -11.51 7.36 10.12
CA GLY A 132 -10.30 7.63 9.34
C GLY A 132 -9.06 7.99 10.17
N LYS A 133 -9.08 7.91 11.50
CA LYS A 133 -7.92 8.21 12.33
C LYS A 133 -6.81 7.18 12.11
N VAL A 134 -5.58 7.66 11.98
CA VAL A 134 -4.39 6.83 11.90
C VAL A 134 -3.38 7.28 12.93
N GLN A 135 -2.86 6.32 13.70
CA GLN A 135 -1.70 6.51 14.56
C GLN A 135 -0.51 5.80 13.94
N VAL A 136 0.65 6.46 13.91
CA VAL A 136 1.89 5.94 13.35
C VAL A 136 2.94 5.82 14.44
N LYS A 137 3.50 4.61 14.61
CA LYS A 137 4.65 4.36 15.49
C LYS A 137 5.87 4.00 14.65
N LYS A 138 6.87 4.88 14.58
CA LYS A 138 8.17 4.58 13.96
C LYS A 138 8.96 3.62 14.83
N LEU A 139 9.41 2.51 14.24
CA LEU A 139 10.08 1.42 14.96
C LEU A 139 11.61 1.63 14.89
N ARG A 140 12.10 2.58 15.68
CA ARG A 140 13.52 3.02 15.65
C ARG A 140 14.50 2.05 16.31
N ASN A 141 14.04 1.20 17.23
CA ASN A 141 14.88 0.35 18.09
C ASN A 141 14.78 -1.15 17.73
N LEU A 142 14.27 -1.49 16.55
CA LEU A 142 14.22 -2.89 16.10
C LEU A 142 15.58 -3.28 15.52
N HIS A 143 16.42 -3.90 16.35
CA HIS A 143 17.70 -4.50 15.95
C HIS A 143 17.54 -5.88 15.27
N ASN A 144 16.32 -6.33 15.02
CA ASN A 144 16.10 -7.63 14.39
C ASN A 144 15.73 -7.47 12.91
N ASN A 145 16.34 -8.26 12.07
CA ASN A 145 16.10 -8.35 10.65
C ASN A 145 14.73 -9.00 10.33
N THR A 146 13.80 -9.06 11.30
CA THR A 146 12.53 -9.78 11.14
C THR A 146 11.64 -9.13 10.10
N ILE A 147 11.58 -7.79 10.08
CA ILE A 147 10.78 -7.04 9.10
C ILE A 147 11.42 -7.19 7.73
N GLU A 148 12.75 -7.00 7.63
CA GLU A 148 13.51 -7.18 6.41
C GLU A 148 13.32 -8.59 5.83
N LYS A 149 13.52 -9.64 6.63
CA LYS A 149 13.34 -11.03 6.20
C LYS A 149 11.91 -11.32 5.71
N ARG A 150 10.91 -10.72 6.37
CA ARG A 150 9.51 -10.87 5.98
C ARG A 150 9.22 -10.20 4.64
N GLU A 151 9.76 -9.02 4.40
CA GLU A 151 9.60 -8.30 3.15
C GLU A 151 10.34 -8.99 2.00
N VAL A 152 11.56 -9.47 2.21
CA VAL A 152 12.31 -10.25 1.23
C VAL A 152 11.55 -11.52 0.83
N ARG A 153 10.99 -12.24 1.80
CA ARG A 153 10.16 -13.43 1.53
C ARG A 153 8.90 -13.05 0.75
N TYR A 154 8.25 -11.96 1.10
CA TYR A 154 7.05 -11.50 0.42
C TYR A 154 7.35 -11.11 -1.03
N LEU A 155 8.42 -10.37 -1.28
CA LEU A 155 8.88 -10.02 -2.62
C LEU A 155 9.17 -11.27 -3.47
N HIS A 156 9.91 -12.23 -2.92
CA HIS A 156 10.20 -13.49 -3.61
C HIS A 156 8.93 -14.26 -4.00
N ASN A 157 7.94 -14.30 -3.13
CA ASN A 157 6.66 -14.93 -3.42
C ASN A 157 5.90 -14.20 -4.54
N LEU A 158 5.93 -12.86 -4.55
CA LEU A 158 5.33 -12.05 -5.62
C LEU A 158 5.99 -12.33 -6.97
N GLU A 159 7.33 -12.39 -7.02
CA GLU A 159 8.08 -12.69 -8.24
C GLU A 159 7.76 -14.10 -8.79
N GLN A 160 7.54 -15.07 -7.92
CA GLN A 160 7.12 -16.41 -8.33
C GLN A 160 5.69 -16.42 -8.88
N GLN A 161 4.77 -15.68 -8.26
CA GLN A 161 3.39 -15.58 -8.73
C GLN A 161 3.28 -14.87 -10.07
N THR A 162 4.05 -13.79 -10.28
CA THR A 162 4.07 -13.08 -11.56
C THR A 162 4.62 -13.93 -12.70
N LYS A 163 5.63 -14.77 -12.45
CA LYS A 163 6.15 -15.72 -13.44
C LYS A 163 5.18 -16.85 -13.78
N ALA A 164 4.32 -17.24 -12.82
CA ALA A 164 3.30 -18.27 -13.06
C ALA A 164 2.09 -17.76 -13.85
N THR A 165 1.86 -16.43 -13.88
CA THR A 165 0.78 -15.80 -14.65
C THR A 165 1.17 -15.46 -16.10
N ASP A 166 2.43 -15.65 -16.49
CA ASP A 166 2.87 -15.57 -17.91
C ASP A 166 2.44 -16.80 -18.77
N ILE A 167 1.57 -17.66 -18.22
CA ILE A 167 0.92 -18.70 -19.02
C ILE A 167 -0.20 -18.05 -19.81
N GLU A 168 0.02 -17.89 -21.11
CA GLU A 168 -0.98 -17.43 -22.06
C GLU A 168 -2.19 -18.38 -22.01
N LEU A 169 -3.31 -17.85 -21.56
CA LEU A 169 -4.62 -18.47 -21.80
C LEU A 169 -5.10 -17.99 -23.17
N PHE A 170 -5.06 -18.90 -24.15
CA PHE A 170 -5.70 -18.74 -25.45
C PHE A 170 -7.22 -18.92 -25.32
#